data_9b14a204fafc80e954e6cb390749fc4a
#
_entry.id   9b14a204fafc80e954e6cb390749fc4a
#
_cell.length_a   1.000
_cell.length_b   1.000
_cell.length_c   1.000
_cell.angle_alpha   90.00
_cell.angle_beta   90.00
_cell.angle_gamma   90.00
#
_symmetry.space_group_name_H-M   'P 1'
#
loop_
_entity.id
_entity.type
_entity.pdbx_description
1 polymer ?
#
loop_
_entity_poly.entity_id
_entity_poly.type
_entity_poly.pdbx_seq_one_letter_code
_entity_poly.pdbx_strand_id
1 'polypeptide(L)'
;MLAQKAKIEQSLAIRLVIPQSRPRRGSVIYVQSVRDAAQVRLELALAVLHDLGFDATGEVGDSDPFQATMDAIGERKPDEIVISTLPATASGWLRRDLVERVAEASGIAVQHVISDIDEEGPPPSDVSLVVANRTASSAELTEHLIELAHAEGAEEHLFIVVVPALGTDGRAAAAAQEHLADVLARLRERSLVVAGLVGDPDPFTATMNALQFFRVSRVVISTLPETKSGWLRGDLIERVRRYAVCPVEHVVAGAGDTVSAS
;
A
#
# COMPACT_ATOMS: atom_id res chain seq x y z
N MET A 1 20.53 7.68 2.08
CA MET A 1 20.89 8.30 3.38
C MET A 1 20.82 7.31 4.55
N LEU A 2 19.69 6.62 4.80
CA LEU A 2 19.60 5.59 5.86
C LEU A 2 20.61 4.46 5.68
N ALA A 3 20.76 3.93 4.46
CA ALA A 3 21.77 2.90 4.14
C ALA A 3 23.23 3.34 4.35
N GLN A 4 23.51 4.62 4.27
CA GLN A 4 24.85 5.16 4.56
C GLN A 4 25.11 5.28 6.07
N LYS A 5 24.07 5.65 6.85
CA LYS A 5 24.16 5.66 8.33
C LYS A 5 24.28 4.24 8.90
N ALA A 6 23.55 3.25 8.38
CA ALA A 6 23.60 1.87 8.84
C ALA A 6 25.00 1.20 8.68
N LYS A 7 25.81 1.66 7.73
CA LYS A 7 27.21 1.20 7.59
C LYS A 7 28.16 1.75 8.66
N ILE A 8 27.74 2.79 9.37
CA ILE A 8 28.56 3.50 10.37
C ILE A 8 28.13 3.10 11.79
N GLU A 9 26.84 2.82 12.02
CA GLU A 9 26.28 2.44 13.33
C GLU A 9 25.83 0.98 13.30
N GLN A 10 26.45 0.14 14.11
CA GLN A 10 26.19 -1.32 14.14
C GLN A 10 24.79 -1.74 14.66
N SER A 11 23.89 -0.82 14.99
CA SER A 11 22.50 -1.10 15.35
C SER A 11 21.62 0.13 15.20
N LEU A 12 21.09 0.38 13.99
CA LEU A 12 20.06 1.39 13.79
C LEU A 12 18.68 0.72 13.91
N ALA A 13 17.93 1.06 14.97
CA ALA A 13 16.52 0.68 15.10
C ALA A 13 15.64 1.80 14.51
N ILE A 14 14.74 1.45 13.63
CA ILE A 14 13.86 2.40 12.94
C ILE A 14 12.43 2.23 13.44
N ARG A 15 11.76 3.31 13.83
CA ARG A 15 10.32 3.34 14.08
C ARG A 15 9.64 4.23 13.05
N LEU A 16 8.77 3.63 12.24
CA LEU A 16 7.95 4.34 11.25
C LEU A 16 6.65 4.81 11.88
N VAL A 17 6.27 6.04 11.60
CA VAL A 17 4.94 6.58 11.95
C VAL A 17 4.29 7.08 10.66
N ILE A 18 3.20 6.43 10.26
CA ILE A 18 2.46 6.77 9.05
C ILE A 18 1.16 7.48 9.44
N PRO A 19 1.04 8.80 9.26
CA PRO A 19 -0.20 9.51 9.53
C PRO A 19 -1.33 9.07 8.59
N GLN A 20 -2.56 9.07 9.11
CA GLN A 20 -3.77 8.81 8.32
C GLN A 20 -4.03 9.97 7.36
N SER A 21 -3.61 9.82 6.11
CA SER A 21 -3.75 10.84 5.08
C SER A 21 -5.01 10.63 4.25
N ARG A 22 -5.78 11.69 4.04
CA ARG A 22 -6.92 11.68 3.12
C ARG A 22 -6.46 11.41 1.68
N PRO A 23 -7.32 10.84 0.83
CA PRO A 23 -6.98 10.63 -0.58
C PRO A 23 -6.69 11.97 -1.27
N ARG A 24 -5.80 11.96 -2.22
CA ARG A 24 -5.39 13.17 -2.96
C ARG A 24 -6.49 13.70 -3.88
N ARG A 25 -7.29 12.80 -4.43
CA ARG A 25 -8.42 13.09 -5.32
C ARG A 25 -9.64 12.30 -4.85
N GLY A 26 -10.83 12.88 -5.00
CA GLY A 26 -12.07 12.23 -4.60
C GLY A 26 -12.53 12.57 -3.19
N SER A 27 -13.66 12.00 -2.79
CA SER A 27 -14.24 12.17 -1.46
C SER A 27 -13.96 10.95 -0.60
N VAL A 28 -13.61 11.16 0.65
CA VAL A 28 -13.53 10.07 1.63
C VAL A 28 -14.93 9.54 1.86
N ILE A 29 -15.16 8.29 1.48
CA ILE A 29 -16.46 7.63 1.67
C ILE A 29 -16.52 7.00 3.06
N TYR A 30 -15.38 6.43 3.54
CA TYR A 30 -15.29 5.78 4.84
C TYR A 30 -13.98 6.15 5.55
N VAL A 31 -14.07 6.49 6.84
CA VAL A 31 -12.89 6.77 7.69
C VAL A 31 -11.97 5.54 7.78
N GLN A 32 -12.55 4.35 7.80
CA GLN A 32 -11.80 3.09 7.82
C GLN A 32 -10.85 2.96 6.63
N SER A 33 -11.28 3.33 5.42
CA SER A 33 -10.44 3.27 4.21
C SER A 33 -9.16 4.12 4.29
N VAL A 34 -9.20 5.23 5.05
CA VAL A 34 -8.02 6.08 5.29
C VAL A 34 -7.00 5.36 6.15
N ARG A 35 -7.46 4.68 7.19
CA ARG A 35 -6.62 3.90 8.09
C ARG A 35 -6.03 2.68 7.39
N ASP A 36 -6.86 1.95 6.64
CA ASP A 36 -6.41 0.77 5.89
C ASP A 36 -5.34 1.15 4.85
N ALA A 37 -5.53 2.27 4.17
CA ALA A 37 -4.53 2.78 3.23
C ALA A 37 -3.21 3.20 3.92
N ALA A 38 -3.28 3.76 5.13
CA ALA A 38 -2.09 4.07 5.92
C ALA A 38 -1.40 2.78 6.39
N GLN A 39 -2.17 1.76 6.78
CA GLN A 39 -1.68 0.45 7.16
C GLN A 39 -0.93 -0.25 6.01
N VAL A 40 -1.49 -0.24 4.80
CA VAL A 40 -0.82 -0.78 3.60
C VAL A 40 0.52 -0.09 3.35
N ARG A 41 0.57 1.25 3.45
CA ARG A 41 1.84 1.99 3.29
C ARG A 41 2.86 1.60 4.34
N LEU A 42 2.43 1.44 5.59
CA LEU A 42 3.29 1.00 6.68
C LEU A 42 3.87 -0.39 6.41
N GLU A 43 3.03 -1.35 6.05
CA GLU A 43 3.45 -2.73 5.80
C GLU A 43 4.46 -2.83 4.65
N LEU A 44 4.21 -2.13 3.54
CA LEU A 44 5.16 -2.08 2.43
C LEU A 44 6.48 -1.44 2.85
N ALA A 45 6.45 -0.31 3.55
CA ALA A 45 7.66 0.36 3.99
C ALA A 45 8.47 -0.47 4.99
N LEU A 46 7.81 -1.20 5.90
CA LEU A 46 8.47 -2.12 6.82
C LEU A 46 9.09 -3.30 6.07
N ALA A 47 8.39 -3.88 5.08
CA ALA A 47 8.92 -4.97 4.27
C ALA A 47 10.21 -4.55 3.56
N VAL A 48 10.20 -3.39 2.88
CA VAL A 48 11.38 -2.82 2.21
C VAL A 48 12.54 -2.61 3.20
N LEU A 49 12.27 -2.06 4.38
CA LEU A 49 13.32 -1.84 5.37
C LEU A 49 13.91 -3.14 5.91
N HIS A 50 13.07 -4.16 6.13
CA HIS A 50 13.53 -5.48 6.56
C HIS A 50 14.37 -6.18 5.48
N ASP A 51 13.98 -6.08 4.20
CA ASP A 51 14.76 -6.62 3.08
C ASP A 51 16.13 -5.93 2.94
N LEU A 52 16.19 -4.64 3.30
CA LEU A 52 17.44 -3.90 3.40
C LEU A 52 18.27 -4.23 4.68
N GLY A 53 17.76 -5.10 5.55
CA GLY A 53 18.42 -5.56 6.76
C GLY A 53 18.31 -4.62 7.97
N PHE A 54 17.34 -3.69 7.96
CA PHE A 54 17.10 -2.81 9.12
C PHE A 54 16.17 -3.48 10.15
N ASP A 55 16.43 -3.23 11.44
CA ASP A 55 15.48 -3.49 12.51
C ASP A 55 14.43 -2.36 12.51
N ALA A 56 13.28 -2.63 11.90
CA ALA A 56 12.23 -1.65 11.69
C ALA A 56 10.91 -2.09 12.33
N THR A 57 10.27 -1.16 13.03
CA THR A 57 8.90 -1.30 13.56
C THR A 57 8.09 -0.07 13.16
N GLY A 58 6.77 -0.12 13.34
CA GLY A 58 5.99 1.07 13.02
C GLY A 58 4.52 0.96 13.39
N GLU A 59 3.84 2.09 13.20
CA GLU A 59 2.43 2.24 13.54
C GLU A 59 1.73 3.25 12.62
N VAL A 60 0.42 3.12 12.55
CA VAL A 60 -0.45 4.14 11.92
C VAL A 60 -0.80 5.17 12.99
N GLY A 61 -0.31 6.40 12.81
CA GLY A 61 -0.53 7.51 13.71
C GLY A 61 -1.82 8.30 13.46
N ASP A 62 -2.01 9.38 14.21
CA ASP A 62 -3.12 10.32 14.02
C ASP A 62 -3.12 10.93 12.61
N SER A 63 -4.24 11.51 12.22
CA SER A 63 -4.37 12.24 10.94
C SER A 63 -3.62 13.58 10.93
N ASP A 64 -3.38 14.19 12.10
CA ASP A 64 -2.45 15.30 12.26
C ASP A 64 -1.02 14.78 12.42
N PRO A 65 -0.12 15.05 11.47
CA PRO A 65 1.26 14.58 11.53
C PRO A 65 2.03 15.06 12.77
N PHE A 66 1.71 16.24 13.29
CA PHE A 66 2.32 16.73 14.53
C PHE A 66 1.92 15.86 15.72
N GLN A 67 0.61 15.61 15.88
CA GLN A 67 0.10 14.77 16.96
C GLN A 67 0.64 13.34 16.84
N ALA A 68 0.61 12.74 15.64
CA ALA A 68 1.18 11.42 15.40
C ALA A 68 2.65 11.32 15.81
N THR A 69 3.44 12.35 15.51
CA THR A 69 4.86 12.40 15.89
C THR A 69 5.02 12.54 17.40
N MET A 70 4.25 13.42 18.05
CA MET A 70 4.36 13.63 19.49
C MET A 70 3.89 12.43 20.32
N ASP A 71 2.86 11.72 19.86
CA ASP A 71 2.37 10.49 20.49
C ASP A 71 3.47 9.41 20.44
N ALA A 72 4.10 9.20 19.29
CA ALA A 72 5.19 8.24 19.13
C ALA A 72 6.42 8.57 20.00
N ILE A 73 6.77 9.86 20.12
CA ILE A 73 7.85 10.32 21.02
C ILE A 73 7.48 10.06 22.49
N GLY A 74 6.20 10.27 22.85
CA GLY A 74 5.69 10.04 24.21
C GLY A 74 5.78 8.57 24.63
N GLU A 75 5.61 7.64 23.71
CA GLU A 75 5.78 6.20 23.96
C GLU A 75 7.25 5.79 24.08
N ARG A 76 8.09 6.26 23.16
CA ARG A 76 9.53 5.97 23.17
C ARG A 76 10.29 7.12 22.55
N LYS A 77 11.12 7.78 23.35
CA LYS A 77 11.95 8.90 22.90
C LYS A 77 13.04 8.42 21.94
N PRO A 78 13.08 8.92 20.68
CA PRO A 78 14.15 8.60 19.73
C PRO A 78 15.37 9.48 19.93
N ASP A 79 16.52 9.07 19.39
CA ASP A 79 17.73 9.88 19.35
C ASP A 79 17.67 10.95 18.25
N GLU A 80 16.98 10.66 17.14
CA GLU A 80 16.81 11.55 15.98
C GLU A 80 15.42 11.35 15.35
N ILE A 81 14.88 12.41 14.76
CA ILE A 81 13.63 12.38 14.03
C ILE A 81 13.91 12.70 12.56
N VAL A 82 13.37 11.87 11.65
CA VAL A 82 13.40 12.15 10.21
C VAL A 82 11.97 12.37 9.73
N ILE A 83 11.67 13.57 9.24
CA ILE A 83 10.37 13.90 8.65
C ILE A 83 10.51 13.92 7.13
N SER A 84 9.80 13.01 6.44
CA SER A 84 9.72 13.00 4.99
C SER A 84 8.44 13.66 4.52
N THR A 85 8.54 14.61 3.59
CA THR A 85 7.40 15.30 2.98
C THR A 85 7.54 15.35 1.47
N LEU A 86 6.41 15.54 0.78
CA LEU A 86 6.41 15.88 -0.63
C LEU A 86 6.87 17.33 -0.86
N PRO A 87 7.31 17.71 -2.08
CA PRO A 87 7.66 19.10 -2.42
C PRO A 87 6.54 20.10 -2.13
N ALA A 88 6.92 21.34 -1.93
CA ALA A 88 6.05 22.40 -1.40
C ALA A 88 4.93 22.91 -2.32
N THR A 89 4.77 22.39 -3.52
CA THR A 89 3.82 22.88 -4.53
C THR A 89 2.36 22.82 -4.13
N ALA A 90 2.00 21.99 -3.13
CA ALA A 90 0.61 21.85 -2.69
C ALA A 90 0.30 22.37 -1.28
N SER A 91 1.28 22.67 -0.41
CA SER A 91 1.01 23.16 0.96
C SER A 91 2.28 23.62 1.72
N GLY A 92 3.09 24.47 1.10
CA GLY A 92 4.48 24.74 1.53
C GLY A 92 4.68 25.33 2.94
N TRP A 93 3.73 26.07 3.47
CA TRP A 93 3.86 26.68 4.81
C TRP A 93 3.51 25.71 5.95
N LEU A 94 2.53 24.83 5.77
CA LEU A 94 2.13 23.82 6.77
C LEU A 94 3.25 22.82 7.08
N ARG A 95 4.13 22.54 6.13
CA ARG A 95 5.19 21.55 6.26
C ARG A 95 6.44 22.08 6.94
N ARG A 96 6.80 23.34 6.68
CA ARG A 96 7.87 24.01 7.42
C ARG A 96 7.49 24.17 8.88
N ASP A 97 6.24 24.59 9.12
CA ASP A 97 5.68 24.68 10.45
C ASP A 97 5.72 23.34 11.20
N LEU A 98 5.41 22.20 10.54
CA LEU A 98 5.50 20.88 11.17
C LEU A 98 6.90 20.57 11.68
N VAL A 99 7.94 20.76 10.85
CA VAL A 99 9.33 20.45 11.22
C VAL A 99 9.80 21.31 12.39
N GLU A 100 9.54 22.62 12.31
CA GLU A 100 9.90 23.57 13.38
C GLU A 100 9.14 23.26 14.67
N ARG A 101 7.83 23.05 14.61
CA ARG A 101 7.01 22.70 15.78
C ARG A 101 7.46 21.41 16.45
N VAL A 102 7.77 20.38 15.67
CA VAL A 102 8.27 19.11 16.23
C VAL A 102 9.63 19.31 16.88
N ALA A 103 10.55 20.04 16.26
CA ALA A 103 11.86 20.35 16.83
C ALA A 103 11.75 21.12 18.15
N GLU A 104 10.91 22.17 18.19
CA GLU A 104 10.67 22.98 19.38
C GLU A 104 10.02 22.19 20.52
N ALA A 105 8.98 21.40 20.20
CA ALA A 105 8.21 20.67 21.19
C ALA A 105 8.97 19.47 21.76
N SER A 106 9.78 18.78 20.94
CA SER A 106 10.50 17.58 21.35
C SER A 106 11.88 17.86 21.93
N GLY A 107 12.53 18.94 21.53
CA GLY A 107 13.92 19.23 21.81
C GLY A 107 14.91 18.22 21.21
N ILE A 108 14.46 17.45 20.17
CA ILE A 108 15.24 16.42 19.48
C ILE A 108 15.65 16.95 18.11
N ALA A 109 16.82 16.51 17.62
CA ALA A 109 17.27 16.84 16.28
C ALA A 109 16.28 16.30 15.24
N VAL A 110 15.77 17.19 14.37
CA VAL A 110 14.84 16.84 13.28
C VAL A 110 15.52 17.04 11.94
N GLN A 111 15.62 15.97 11.17
CA GLN A 111 16.05 16.02 9.79
C GLN A 111 14.83 16.05 8.85
N HIS A 112 14.83 17.01 7.92
CA HIS A 112 13.79 17.13 6.92
C HIS A 112 14.24 16.55 5.58
N VAL A 113 13.51 15.60 5.05
CA VAL A 113 13.73 15.01 3.73
C VAL A 113 12.55 15.38 2.84
N ILE A 114 12.84 16.08 1.76
CA ILE A 114 11.84 16.38 0.74
C ILE A 114 11.94 15.29 -0.31
N SER A 115 10.87 14.49 -0.44
CA SER A 115 10.79 13.49 -1.51
C SER A 115 10.36 14.20 -2.78
N ASP A 116 11.29 14.32 -3.73
CA ASP A 116 11.01 14.90 -5.04
C ASP A 116 10.22 13.90 -5.90
N ILE A 117 8.98 13.69 -5.50
CA ILE A 117 8.05 12.85 -6.25
C ILE A 117 7.25 13.81 -7.13
N ASP A 118 7.51 13.80 -8.42
CA ASP A 118 6.64 14.44 -9.40
C ASP A 118 5.20 13.92 -9.22
N GLU A 119 4.28 14.80 -8.82
CA GLU A 119 2.89 14.38 -8.52
C GLU A 119 2.16 13.87 -9.77
N GLU A 120 2.62 14.23 -10.96
CA GLU A 120 2.08 13.80 -12.26
C GLU A 120 2.93 12.71 -12.93
N GLY A 121 4.17 12.49 -12.49
CA GLY A 121 5.08 11.48 -13.01
C GLY A 121 4.77 10.04 -12.55
N PRO A 122 5.50 9.03 -13.05
CA PRO A 122 5.38 7.66 -12.58
C PRO A 122 5.71 7.55 -11.09
N PRO A 123 5.24 6.52 -10.38
CA PRO A 123 5.63 6.28 -8.99
C PRO A 123 7.15 6.04 -8.90
N PRO A 124 7.79 6.41 -7.78
CA PRO A 124 9.25 6.27 -7.61
C PRO A 124 9.71 4.80 -7.52
N SER A 125 8.81 3.87 -7.32
CA SER A 125 9.01 2.43 -7.35
C SER A 125 7.93 1.79 -8.20
N ASP A 126 8.20 0.63 -8.78
CA ASP A 126 7.17 -0.13 -9.47
C ASP A 126 6.16 -0.66 -8.46
N VAL A 127 4.95 -0.10 -8.48
CA VAL A 127 3.84 -0.50 -7.62
C VAL A 127 2.71 -1.02 -8.47
N SER A 128 2.32 -2.27 -8.28
CA SER A 128 1.14 -2.86 -8.93
C SER A 128 -0.04 -2.95 -7.99
N LEU A 129 -1.21 -2.48 -8.44
CA LEU A 129 -2.48 -2.74 -7.77
C LEU A 129 -3.07 -4.06 -8.29
N VAL A 130 -3.20 -5.05 -7.42
CA VAL A 130 -3.74 -6.38 -7.75
C VAL A 130 -5.18 -6.46 -7.24
N VAL A 131 -6.14 -6.64 -8.12
CA VAL A 131 -7.55 -6.79 -7.77
C VAL A 131 -7.97 -8.23 -8.03
N ALA A 132 -8.17 -8.99 -6.99
CA ALA A 132 -8.52 -10.40 -7.04
C ALA A 132 -9.35 -10.79 -5.82
N ASN A 133 -10.19 -11.82 -5.97
CA ASN A 133 -10.92 -12.43 -4.85
C ASN A 133 -10.66 -13.94 -4.88
N ARG A 134 -11.56 -14.73 -5.42
CA ARG A 134 -11.44 -16.21 -5.49
C ARG A 134 -10.21 -16.70 -6.28
N THR A 135 -9.65 -15.84 -7.10
CA THR A 135 -8.46 -16.10 -7.92
C THR A 135 -7.16 -15.55 -7.31
N ALA A 136 -7.24 -14.93 -6.13
CA ALA A 136 -6.11 -14.29 -5.50
C ALA A 136 -4.97 -15.26 -5.11
N SER A 137 -5.30 -16.55 -4.98
CA SER A 137 -4.32 -17.63 -4.68
C SER A 137 -4.06 -18.52 -5.90
N SER A 138 -4.46 -18.13 -7.12
CA SER A 138 -4.23 -18.96 -8.31
C SER A 138 -2.75 -18.97 -8.71
N ALA A 139 -2.33 -20.08 -9.33
CA ALA A 139 -0.98 -20.23 -9.83
C ALA A 139 -0.65 -19.19 -10.90
N GLU A 140 -1.58 -18.97 -11.83
CA GLU A 140 -1.41 -18.04 -12.94
C GLU A 140 -1.19 -16.61 -12.46
N LEU A 141 -1.97 -16.16 -11.44
CA LEU A 141 -1.75 -14.85 -10.85
C LEU A 141 -0.39 -14.79 -10.15
N THR A 142 -0.07 -15.80 -9.35
CA THR A 142 1.20 -15.84 -8.61
C THR A 142 2.40 -15.82 -9.56
N GLU A 143 2.39 -16.62 -10.63
CA GLU A 143 3.45 -16.64 -11.64
C GLU A 143 3.59 -15.28 -12.34
N HIS A 144 2.47 -14.66 -12.71
CA HIS A 144 2.47 -13.34 -13.32
C HIS A 144 3.08 -12.27 -12.40
N LEU A 145 2.75 -12.29 -11.09
CA LEU A 145 3.36 -11.35 -10.13
C LEU A 145 4.86 -11.61 -9.94
N ILE A 146 5.30 -12.87 -9.96
CA ILE A 146 6.72 -13.23 -9.92
C ILE A 146 7.46 -12.73 -11.16
N GLU A 147 6.86 -12.86 -12.35
CA GLU A 147 7.43 -12.32 -13.58
C GLU A 147 7.59 -10.79 -13.51
N LEU A 148 6.58 -10.09 -12.99
CA LEU A 148 6.66 -8.65 -12.78
C LEU A 148 7.75 -8.26 -11.77
N ALA A 149 7.87 -9.00 -10.67
CA ALA A 149 8.88 -8.73 -9.64
C ALA A 149 10.32 -8.93 -10.13
N HIS A 150 10.53 -9.80 -11.13
CA HIS A 150 11.84 -10.11 -11.68
C HIS A 150 12.10 -9.48 -13.06
N ALA A 151 11.23 -8.57 -13.52
CA ALA A 151 11.42 -7.89 -14.80
C ALA A 151 12.75 -7.10 -14.82
N GLU A 152 13.48 -7.16 -15.92
CA GLU A 152 14.78 -6.49 -16.07
C GLU A 152 14.64 -4.97 -15.84
N GLY A 153 15.48 -4.42 -14.98
CA GLY A 153 15.51 -2.99 -14.66
C GLY A 153 14.49 -2.55 -13.61
N ALA A 154 13.70 -3.45 -13.06
CA ALA A 154 12.88 -3.14 -11.89
C ALA A 154 13.81 -3.00 -10.67
N GLU A 155 13.83 -1.82 -10.06
CA GLU A 155 14.10 -1.69 -8.63
C GLU A 155 13.02 -2.51 -7.90
N GLU A 156 12.99 -2.54 -6.62
CA GLU A 156 12.02 -3.33 -5.86
C GLU A 156 10.55 -3.13 -6.31
N HIS A 157 9.88 -4.22 -6.72
CA HIS A 157 8.49 -4.18 -7.18
C HIS A 157 7.54 -4.47 -6.01
N LEU A 158 6.64 -3.54 -5.75
CA LEU A 158 5.69 -3.60 -4.64
C LEU A 158 4.29 -3.96 -5.13
N PHE A 159 3.55 -4.77 -4.39
CA PHE A 159 2.20 -5.17 -4.75
C PHE A 159 1.19 -4.78 -3.68
N ILE A 160 0.11 -4.13 -4.09
CA ILE A 160 -1.03 -3.79 -3.25
C ILE A 160 -2.21 -4.67 -3.65
N VAL A 161 -2.58 -5.62 -2.81
CA VAL A 161 -3.67 -6.56 -3.07
C VAL A 161 -4.98 -5.98 -2.53
N VAL A 162 -5.98 -5.89 -3.39
CA VAL A 162 -7.36 -5.52 -3.03
C VAL A 162 -8.24 -6.74 -3.19
N VAL A 163 -8.83 -7.19 -2.09
CA VAL A 163 -9.82 -8.27 -2.08
C VAL A 163 -11.20 -7.66 -1.89
N PRO A 164 -12.05 -7.55 -2.95
CA PRO A 164 -13.43 -7.12 -2.79
C PRO A 164 -14.20 -8.05 -1.86
N ALA A 165 -14.93 -7.50 -0.88
CA ALA A 165 -15.75 -8.30 0.01
C ALA A 165 -16.89 -8.99 -0.78
N LEU A 166 -17.37 -10.16 -0.33
CA LEU A 166 -18.48 -10.87 -0.99
C LEU A 166 -19.87 -10.42 -0.52
N GLY A 167 -19.93 -9.36 0.29
CA GLY A 167 -21.15 -8.79 0.85
C GLY A 167 -20.87 -7.54 1.65
N THR A 168 -21.91 -6.93 2.18
CA THR A 168 -21.84 -5.65 2.93
C THR A 168 -21.97 -5.82 4.45
N ASP A 169 -22.15 -7.04 4.93
CA ASP A 169 -22.26 -7.32 6.36
C ASP A 169 -20.91 -7.60 7.03
N GLY A 170 -20.89 -7.54 8.37
CA GLY A 170 -19.67 -7.75 9.14
C GLY A 170 -19.05 -9.15 9.00
N ARG A 171 -19.85 -10.17 8.68
CA ARG A 171 -19.36 -11.53 8.43
C ARG A 171 -18.61 -11.60 7.10
N ALA A 172 -19.15 -10.99 6.05
CA ALA A 172 -18.49 -10.92 4.74
C ALA A 172 -17.17 -10.14 4.84
N ALA A 173 -17.14 -9.05 5.61
CA ALA A 173 -15.93 -8.29 5.85
C ALA A 173 -14.86 -9.11 6.60
N ALA A 174 -15.24 -9.85 7.67
CA ALA A 174 -14.33 -10.71 8.41
C ALA A 174 -13.76 -11.83 7.51
N ALA A 175 -14.61 -12.51 6.75
CA ALA A 175 -14.18 -13.56 5.81
C ALA A 175 -13.23 -13.02 4.73
N ALA A 176 -13.48 -11.81 4.21
CA ALA A 176 -12.59 -11.16 3.27
C ALA A 176 -11.23 -10.80 3.90
N GLN A 177 -11.22 -10.40 5.17
CA GLN A 177 -10.00 -10.11 5.92
C GLN A 177 -9.15 -11.37 6.16
N GLU A 178 -9.78 -12.47 6.55
CA GLU A 178 -9.09 -13.78 6.70
C GLU A 178 -8.52 -14.24 5.36
N HIS A 179 -9.32 -14.17 4.29
CA HIS A 179 -8.86 -14.53 2.96
C HIS A 179 -7.70 -13.66 2.48
N LEU A 180 -7.76 -12.34 2.70
CA LEU A 180 -6.66 -11.43 2.39
C LEU A 180 -5.37 -11.81 3.14
N ALA A 181 -5.48 -12.11 4.45
CA ALA A 181 -4.33 -12.51 5.26
C ALA A 181 -3.66 -13.79 4.70
N ASP A 182 -4.45 -14.79 4.32
CA ASP A 182 -3.95 -16.03 3.71
C ASP A 182 -3.26 -15.77 2.35
N VAL A 183 -3.85 -14.91 1.52
CA VAL A 183 -3.28 -14.52 0.22
C VAL A 183 -1.93 -13.83 0.42
N LEU A 184 -1.87 -12.83 1.30
CA LEU A 184 -0.63 -12.11 1.57
C LEU A 184 0.46 -13.02 2.13
N ALA A 185 0.12 -13.95 3.03
CA ALA A 185 1.07 -14.92 3.56
C ALA A 185 1.69 -15.77 2.44
N ARG A 186 0.87 -16.34 1.54
CA ARG A 186 1.35 -17.14 0.41
C ARG A 186 2.21 -16.37 -0.58
N LEU A 187 1.86 -15.11 -0.87
CA LEU A 187 2.66 -14.27 -1.77
C LEU A 187 4.02 -13.89 -1.13
N ARG A 188 4.04 -13.64 0.19
CA ARG A 188 5.28 -13.41 0.95
C ARG A 188 6.19 -14.64 0.98
N GLU A 189 5.64 -15.86 1.06
CA GLU A 189 6.40 -17.12 0.92
C GLU A 189 7.09 -17.24 -0.44
N ARG A 190 6.62 -16.51 -1.46
CA ARG A 190 7.24 -16.41 -2.79
C ARG A 190 8.19 -15.22 -2.91
N SER A 191 8.58 -14.62 -1.78
CA SER A 191 9.48 -13.45 -1.72
C SER A 191 8.94 -12.22 -2.44
N LEU A 192 7.61 -12.08 -2.53
CA LEU A 192 6.97 -10.87 -3.06
C LEU A 192 6.72 -9.86 -1.93
N VAL A 193 7.05 -8.61 -2.19
CA VAL A 193 6.76 -7.51 -1.25
C VAL A 193 5.31 -7.08 -1.43
N VAL A 194 4.46 -7.53 -0.52
CA VAL A 194 3.01 -7.37 -0.64
C VAL A 194 2.38 -6.82 0.63
N ALA A 195 1.41 -5.94 0.47
CA ALA A 195 0.43 -5.56 1.48
C ALA A 195 -0.96 -5.49 0.84
N GLY A 196 -2.02 -5.34 1.62
CA GLY A 196 -3.34 -5.33 1.02
C GLY A 196 -4.43 -4.80 1.93
N LEU A 197 -5.62 -4.67 1.34
CA LEU A 197 -6.82 -4.22 2.02
C LEU A 197 -8.07 -4.91 1.45
N VAL A 198 -9.10 -4.98 2.28
CA VAL A 198 -10.43 -5.41 1.83
C VAL A 198 -11.10 -4.22 1.14
N GLY A 199 -11.60 -4.44 -0.07
CA GLY A 199 -12.28 -3.44 -0.89
C GLY A 199 -13.81 -3.53 -0.82
N ASP A 200 -14.45 -2.56 -1.48
CA ASP A 200 -15.90 -2.55 -1.69
C ASP A 200 -16.36 -3.86 -2.36
N PRO A 201 -17.59 -4.35 -2.09
CA PRO A 201 -18.13 -5.54 -2.75
C PRO A 201 -18.22 -5.42 -4.28
N ASP A 202 -18.39 -4.23 -4.83
CA ASP A 202 -18.26 -3.99 -6.26
C ASP A 202 -16.76 -3.82 -6.63
N PRO A 203 -16.18 -4.74 -7.43
CA PRO A 203 -14.76 -4.72 -7.74
C PRO A 203 -14.30 -3.47 -8.52
N PHE A 204 -15.19 -2.84 -9.29
CA PHE A 204 -14.88 -1.57 -9.93
C PHE A 204 -14.72 -0.47 -8.87
N THR A 205 -15.67 -0.36 -7.96
CA THR A 205 -15.61 0.61 -6.85
C THR A 205 -14.39 0.36 -5.97
N ALA A 206 -14.08 -0.90 -5.63
CA ALA A 206 -12.89 -1.28 -4.88
C ALA A 206 -11.60 -0.81 -5.57
N THR A 207 -11.50 -1.03 -6.90
CA THR A 207 -10.35 -0.58 -7.71
C THR A 207 -10.23 0.94 -7.71
N MET A 208 -11.32 1.64 -8.00
CA MET A 208 -11.30 3.12 -8.07
C MET A 208 -11.00 3.75 -6.71
N ASN A 209 -11.51 3.19 -5.61
CA ASN A 209 -11.20 3.65 -4.27
C ASN A 209 -9.70 3.47 -3.95
N ALA A 210 -9.11 2.32 -4.29
CA ALA A 210 -7.69 2.09 -4.08
C ALA A 210 -6.82 3.07 -4.88
N LEU A 211 -7.18 3.36 -6.13
CA LEU A 211 -6.47 4.33 -6.98
C LEU A 211 -6.53 5.78 -6.47
N GLN A 212 -7.46 6.11 -5.56
CA GLN A 212 -7.46 7.41 -4.89
C GLN A 212 -6.38 7.53 -3.80
N PHE A 213 -6.00 6.41 -3.18
CA PHE A 213 -5.02 6.37 -2.10
C PHE A 213 -3.60 6.05 -2.57
N PHE A 214 -3.48 5.23 -3.63
CA PHE A 214 -2.20 4.71 -4.09
C PHE A 214 -1.88 5.18 -5.51
N ARG A 215 -0.63 5.58 -5.71
CA ARG A 215 -0.07 5.75 -7.06
C ARG A 215 0.52 4.43 -7.48
N VAL A 216 0.07 3.94 -8.61
CA VAL A 216 0.51 2.65 -9.14
C VAL A 216 0.97 2.76 -10.58
N SER A 217 1.95 1.95 -10.95
CA SER A 217 2.45 1.87 -12.32
C SER A 217 1.53 1.04 -13.22
N ARG A 218 0.73 0.11 -12.62
CA ARG A 218 -0.24 -0.74 -13.32
C ARG A 218 -1.33 -1.26 -12.41
N VAL A 219 -2.41 -1.75 -13.03
CA VAL A 219 -3.47 -2.51 -12.36
C VAL A 219 -3.49 -3.91 -12.95
N VAL A 220 -3.44 -4.94 -12.10
CA VAL A 220 -3.60 -6.34 -12.48
C VAL A 220 -4.95 -6.82 -11.95
N ILE A 221 -5.85 -7.28 -12.81
CA ILE A 221 -7.15 -7.82 -12.42
C ILE A 221 -7.14 -9.31 -12.72
N SER A 222 -7.36 -10.12 -11.67
CA SER A 222 -7.46 -11.58 -11.82
C SER A 222 -8.92 -12.03 -11.73
N THR A 223 -9.34 -12.83 -12.71
CA THR A 223 -10.72 -13.37 -12.79
C THR A 223 -10.72 -14.86 -13.07
N LEU A 224 -11.84 -15.50 -12.76
CA LEU A 224 -12.16 -16.81 -13.32
C LEU A 224 -12.45 -16.70 -14.82
N PRO A 225 -12.38 -17.79 -15.59
CA PRO A 225 -12.80 -17.83 -16.99
C PRO A 225 -14.25 -17.28 -17.17
N GLU A 226 -14.53 -16.69 -18.33
CA GLU A 226 -15.81 -16.00 -18.65
C GLU A 226 -17.07 -16.77 -18.24
N THR A 227 -17.07 -18.08 -18.42
CA THR A 227 -18.20 -18.95 -18.07
C THR A 227 -18.51 -18.96 -16.56
N LYS A 228 -17.56 -18.59 -15.71
CA LYS A 228 -17.65 -18.62 -14.24
C LYS A 228 -17.49 -17.25 -13.57
N SER A 229 -17.04 -16.23 -14.31
CA SER A 229 -16.75 -14.91 -13.75
C SER A 229 -17.97 -13.99 -13.80
N GLY A 230 -18.50 -13.60 -12.64
CA GLY A 230 -19.49 -12.53 -12.54
C GLY A 230 -18.90 -11.15 -12.90
N TRP A 231 -17.61 -10.95 -12.70
CA TRP A 231 -16.90 -9.69 -12.98
C TRP A 231 -16.79 -9.41 -14.48
N LEU A 232 -16.53 -10.43 -15.30
CA LEU A 232 -16.45 -10.27 -16.75
C LEU A 232 -17.81 -9.98 -17.37
N ARG A 233 -18.91 -10.50 -16.78
CA ARG A 233 -20.27 -10.15 -17.22
C ARG A 233 -20.63 -8.70 -16.96
N GLY A 234 -19.94 -8.01 -16.06
CA GLY A 234 -20.14 -6.60 -15.74
C GLY A 234 -19.16 -5.66 -16.44
N ASP A 235 -18.45 -6.11 -17.49
CA ASP A 235 -17.44 -5.32 -18.25
C ASP A 235 -16.39 -4.65 -17.35
N LEU A 236 -16.03 -5.29 -16.23
CA LEU A 236 -15.12 -4.74 -15.23
C LEU A 236 -13.82 -4.22 -15.88
N ILE A 237 -13.19 -5.05 -16.72
CA ILE A 237 -11.89 -4.73 -17.33
C ILE A 237 -11.96 -3.46 -18.16
N GLU A 238 -12.97 -3.37 -19.04
CA GLU A 238 -13.16 -2.21 -19.92
C GLU A 238 -13.54 -0.94 -19.11
N ARG A 239 -14.34 -1.11 -18.06
CA ARG A 239 -14.64 0.00 -17.15
C ARG A 239 -13.40 0.51 -16.46
N VAL A 240 -12.57 -0.37 -15.89
CA VAL A 240 -11.32 0.04 -15.22
C VAL A 240 -10.37 0.69 -16.22
N ARG A 241 -10.16 0.12 -17.41
CA ARG A 241 -9.32 0.69 -18.47
C ARG A 241 -9.72 2.12 -18.86
N ARG A 242 -11.01 2.43 -18.83
CA ARG A 242 -11.53 3.76 -19.19
C ARG A 242 -11.16 4.84 -18.16
N TYR A 243 -11.02 4.48 -16.90
CA TYR A 243 -10.83 5.43 -15.80
C TYR A 243 -9.45 5.37 -15.15
N ALA A 244 -8.72 4.26 -15.29
CA ALA A 244 -7.34 4.16 -14.82
C ALA A 244 -6.40 4.97 -15.74
N VAL A 245 -5.46 5.68 -15.13
CA VAL A 245 -4.44 6.45 -15.85
C VAL A 245 -3.16 5.63 -16.14
N CYS A 246 -3.18 4.35 -15.78
CA CYS A 246 -2.08 3.41 -15.96
C CYS A 246 -2.56 2.15 -16.71
N PRO A 247 -1.63 1.34 -17.27
CA PRO A 247 -1.98 0.07 -17.91
C PRO A 247 -2.81 -0.86 -17.02
N VAL A 248 -3.76 -1.56 -17.63
CA VAL A 248 -4.61 -2.56 -16.95
C VAL A 248 -4.40 -3.91 -17.61
N GLU A 249 -3.85 -4.83 -16.86
CA GLU A 249 -3.58 -6.21 -17.25
C GLU A 249 -4.67 -7.14 -16.71
N HIS A 250 -4.96 -8.19 -17.45
CA HIS A 250 -5.98 -9.16 -17.08
C HIS A 250 -5.39 -10.57 -17.03
N VAL A 251 -5.45 -11.20 -15.87
CA VAL A 251 -5.03 -12.58 -15.65
C VAL A 251 -6.24 -13.46 -15.46
N VAL A 252 -6.34 -14.53 -16.24
CA VAL A 252 -7.43 -15.52 -16.14
C VAL A 252 -6.90 -16.73 -15.38
N ALA A 253 -7.45 -17.01 -14.21
CA ALA A 253 -7.09 -18.17 -13.42
C ALA A 253 -7.63 -19.48 -14.04
N GLY A 254 -6.85 -20.57 -13.97
CA GLY A 254 -7.28 -21.87 -14.43
C GLY A 254 -8.50 -22.39 -13.68
N ALA A 255 -9.27 -23.29 -14.31
CA ALA A 255 -10.50 -23.84 -13.75
C ALA A 255 -10.29 -24.77 -12.51
N GLY A 256 -9.04 -25.08 -12.15
CA GLY A 256 -8.66 -26.08 -11.12
C GLY A 256 -8.37 -25.52 -9.72
N ASP A 257 -8.01 -24.24 -9.59
CA ASP A 257 -7.41 -23.70 -8.37
C ASP A 257 -8.37 -22.91 -7.47
N THR A 258 -9.66 -23.08 -7.62
CA THR A 258 -10.61 -22.43 -6.70
C THR A 258 -10.66 -23.20 -5.38
N VAL A 259 -10.05 -22.64 -4.33
CA VAL A 259 -10.28 -23.10 -2.96
C VAL A 259 -11.77 -23.00 -2.67
N SER A 260 -12.40 -24.17 -2.45
CA SER A 260 -13.77 -24.24 -1.95
C SER A 260 -13.80 -23.63 -0.56
N ALA A 261 -14.35 -22.43 -0.45
CA ALA A 261 -14.78 -21.90 0.85
C ALA A 261 -16.00 -22.76 1.27
N SER A 262 -15.79 -23.62 2.27
CA SER A 262 -16.85 -24.34 2.99
C SER A 262 -17.41 -23.46 4.08
#